data_ee94888cddb07760ab3d8325bb2cc5b3
#
_entry.id   ee94888cddb07760ab3d8325bb2cc5b3
#
_cell.length_a   1.000
_cell.length_b   1.000
_cell.length_c   1.000
_cell.angle_alpha   90.00
_cell.angle_beta   90.00
_cell.angle_gamma   90.00
#
_symmetry.space_group_name_H-M   'P 1'
#
loop_
_entity.id
_entity.type
_entity.pdbx_description
1 polymer ?
#
loop_
_entity_poly.entity_id
_entity_poly.type
_entity_poly.pdbx_seq_one_letter_code
_entity_poly.pdbx_strand_id
1 'polypeptide(L)'
;MSHPLETVVNETAANPEWAVIWLHGLGADGHDFAPIVPELLRPHWPAIRFVFPHAPVQPITINNGVPMRAWYDILGMDFRLRADKDGVAASVQALGALVDAEIARGIPAERILLAGFSQGGAVILSAALRWTRPIAGLIALSTYLPDLQAAADARVADGIRPPVFMAHGQHDPVIPLAVAVDTAGVLKTLGFPIQWHAYPMAHAVCAEELQALGDWLDARLAAA
;
A
#
# COMPACT_ATOMS: atom_id res chain seq x y z
N MET A 1 2.24 21.38 13.02
CA MET A 1 2.60 19.99 13.39
C MET A 1 1.39 19.13 13.07
N SER A 2 1.48 18.22 12.12
CA SER A 2 0.39 17.28 11.82
C SER A 2 0.21 16.33 13.02
N HIS A 3 -1.01 16.17 13.51
CA HIS A 3 -1.30 15.16 14.50
C HIS A 3 -1.01 13.76 13.92
N PRO A 4 -0.49 12.81 14.71
CA PRO A 4 -0.32 11.44 14.26
C PRO A 4 -1.69 10.87 13.85
N LEU A 5 -1.71 10.07 12.79
CA LEU A 5 -2.93 9.40 12.35
C LEU A 5 -3.40 8.40 13.42
N GLU A 6 -4.70 8.35 13.67
CA GLU A 6 -5.30 7.28 14.47
C GLU A 6 -5.12 5.94 13.74
N THR A 7 -4.85 4.87 14.50
CA THR A 7 -4.55 3.55 13.93
C THR A 7 -5.30 2.45 14.67
N VAL A 8 -5.76 1.45 13.93
CA VAL A 8 -6.11 0.13 14.47
C VAL A 8 -4.84 -0.72 14.46
N VAL A 9 -4.58 -1.45 15.55
CA VAL A 9 -3.36 -2.25 15.67
C VAL A 9 -3.71 -3.67 16.10
N ASN A 10 -3.11 -4.65 15.39
CA ASN A 10 -3.17 -6.07 15.73
C ASN A 10 -1.75 -6.60 15.87
N GLU A 11 -1.38 -7.09 17.05
CA GLU A 11 -0.12 -7.79 17.29
C GLU A 11 -0.38 -9.30 17.37
N THR A 12 0.38 -10.07 16.61
CA THR A 12 0.19 -11.53 16.55
C THR A 12 0.78 -12.25 17.76
N ALA A 13 1.76 -11.64 18.41
CA ALA A 13 2.36 -12.08 19.67
C ALA A 13 3.06 -10.90 20.36
N ALA A 14 3.52 -11.12 21.61
CA ALA A 14 4.31 -10.13 22.33
C ALA A 14 5.67 -9.88 21.63
N ASN A 15 6.18 -8.65 21.75
CA ASN A 15 7.46 -8.23 21.17
C ASN A 15 7.54 -8.46 19.66
N PRO A 16 6.71 -7.80 18.84
CA PRO A 16 6.73 -7.97 17.40
C PRO A 16 8.10 -7.58 16.82
N GLU A 17 8.61 -8.42 15.94
CA GLU A 17 9.88 -8.24 15.25
C GLU A 17 9.70 -7.62 13.87
N TRP A 18 8.48 -7.68 13.33
CA TRP A 18 8.08 -7.17 12.04
C TRP A 18 6.91 -6.22 12.14
N ALA A 19 6.79 -5.30 11.20
CA ALA A 19 5.60 -4.47 11.04
C ALA A 19 5.03 -4.55 9.63
N VAL A 20 3.70 -4.51 9.53
CA VAL A 20 2.96 -4.31 8.28
C VAL A 20 2.08 -3.09 8.44
N ILE A 21 2.35 -2.01 7.70
CA ILE A 21 1.51 -0.81 7.67
C ILE A 21 0.59 -0.94 6.46
N TRP A 22 -0.72 -1.04 6.71
CA TRP A 22 -1.72 -1.34 5.69
C TRP A 22 -2.71 -0.21 5.48
N LEU A 23 -2.64 0.44 4.32
CA LEU A 23 -3.49 1.56 3.93
C LEU A 23 -4.76 1.07 3.22
N HIS A 24 -5.93 1.51 3.71
CA HIS A 24 -7.24 1.19 3.15
C HIS A 24 -7.56 1.97 1.87
N GLY A 25 -8.65 1.61 1.18
CA GLY A 25 -9.17 2.31 0.01
C GLY A 25 -9.97 3.57 0.34
N LEU A 26 -10.38 4.31 -0.70
CA LEU A 26 -11.23 5.50 -0.57
C LEU A 26 -12.55 5.17 0.13
N GLY A 27 -12.94 5.97 1.11
CA GLY A 27 -14.19 5.85 1.87
C GLY A 27 -14.20 4.78 2.96
N ALA A 28 -13.20 3.89 2.99
CA ALA A 28 -13.00 2.90 4.05
C ALA A 28 -12.24 3.51 5.24
N ASP A 29 -11.84 2.69 6.19
CA ASP A 29 -11.03 3.07 7.34
C ASP A 29 -10.08 1.94 7.80
N GLY A 30 -9.37 2.13 8.91
CA GLY A 30 -8.40 1.15 9.41
C GLY A 30 -9.02 -0.20 9.84
N HIS A 31 -10.33 -0.30 10.03
CA HIS A 31 -10.99 -1.57 10.36
C HIS A 31 -11.27 -2.44 9.12
N ASP A 32 -11.19 -1.87 7.91
CA ASP A 32 -11.55 -2.56 6.65
C ASP A 32 -10.69 -3.82 6.44
N PHE A 33 -9.38 -3.70 6.62
CA PHE A 33 -8.43 -4.82 6.47
C PHE A 33 -7.98 -5.48 7.77
N ALA A 34 -8.32 -4.94 8.94
CA ALA A 34 -7.95 -5.57 10.21
C ALA A 34 -8.43 -7.04 10.35
N PRO A 35 -9.64 -7.41 9.86
CA PRO A 35 -10.11 -8.79 9.88
C PRO A 35 -9.32 -9.78 9.01
N ILE A 36 -8.49 -9.32 8.08
CA ILE A 36 -7.70 -10.19 7.19
C ILE A 36 -6.55 -10.90 7.94
N VAL A 37 -6.10 -10.33 9.07
CA VAL A 37 -4.94 -10.82 9.79
C VAL A 37 -5.06 -12.30 10.16
N PRO A 38 -6.15 -12.79 10.78
CA PRO A 38 -6.29 -14.22 11.11
C PRO A 38 -6.26 -15.14 9.89
N GLU A 39 -6.69 -14.66 8.71
CA GLU A 39 -6.71 -15.44 7.47
C GLU A 39 -5.34 -15.55 6.81
N LEU A 40 -4.46 -14.56 7.05
CA LEU A 40 -3.09 -14.53 6.54
C LEU A 40 -2.10 -15.30 7.39
N LEU A 41 -2.31 -15.33 8.72
CA LEU A 41 -1.31 -15.82 9.67
C LEU A 41 -0.94 -17.28 9.44
N ARG A 42 0.37 -17.56 9.54
CA ARG A 42 0.91 -18.92 9.52
C ARG A 42 1.64 -19.21 10.84
N PRO A 43 1.55 -20.43 11.38
CA PRO A 43 2.07 -20.77 12.70
C PRO A 43 3.58 -20.58 12.87
N HIS A 44 4.33 -20.57 11.77
CA HIS A 44 5.80 -20.44 11.76
C HIS A 44 6.30 -19.00 11.58
N TRP A 45 5.38 -18.03 11.41
CA TRP A 45 5.78 -16.63 11.23
C TRP A 45 6.28 -16.01 12.54
N PRO A 46 7.24 -15.09 12.46
CA PRO A 46 7.64 -14.28 13.63
C PRO A 46 6.47 -13.44 14.12
N ALA A 47 6.63 -12.83 15.28
CA ALA A 47 5.66 -11.88 15.79
C ALA A 47 5.59 -10.64 14.90
N ILE A 48 4.38 -10.32 14.41
CA ILE A 48 4.13 -9.20 13.49
C ILE A 48 3.16 -8.21 14.15
N ARG A 49 3.47 -6.92 13.98
CA ARG A 49 2.58 -5.82 14.29
C ARG A 49 1.94 -5.29 13.02
N PHE A 50 0.63 -5.47 12.88
CA PHE A 50 -0.17 -4.88 11.82
C PHE A 50 -0.71 -3.53 12.27
N VAL A 51 -0.48 -2.49 11.46
CA VAL A 51 -0.89 -1.12 11.71
C VAL A 51 -1.80 -0.67 10.56
N PHE A 52 -3.05 -0.37 10.89
CA PHE A 52 -4.08 0.06 9.94
C PHE A 52 -4.47 1.51 10.26
N PRO A 53 -3.84 2.51 9.64
CA PRO A 53 -4.15 3.91 9.90
C PRO A 53 -5.48 4.32 9.26
N HIS A 54 -6.18 5.26 9.92
CA HIS A 54 -7.32 5.96 9.36
C HIS A 54 -6.83 7.13 8.51
N ALA A 55 -7.23 7.18 7.23
CA ALA A 55 -7.02 8.37 6.41
C ALA A 55 -7.80 9.56 6.96
N PRO A 56 -7.34 10.80 6.74
CA PRO A 56 -8.10 12.00 7.08
C PRO A 56 -9.47 12.02 6.39
N VAL A 57 -10.46 12.66 7.01
CA VAL A 57 -11.73 12.97 6.36
C VAL A 57 -11.56 14.26 5.58
N GLN A 58 -11.85 14.22 4.27
CA GLN A 58 -11.74 15.37 3.38
C GLN A 58 -12.78 15.31 2.27
N PRO A 59 -13.17 16.45 1.69
CA PRO A 59 -14.09 16.48 0.56
C PRO A 59 -13.46 15.82 -0.67
N ILE A 60 -14.26 15.03 -1.41
CA ILE A 60 -13.81 14.33 -2.61
C ILE A 60 -14.50 14.88 -3.85
N THR A 61 -13.72 15.51 -4.74
CA THR A 61 -14.23 16.24 -5.89
C THR A 61 -15.08 15.39 -6.81
N ILE A 62 -14.65 14.17 -7.15
CA ILE A 62 -15.43 13.26 -8.02
C ILE A 62 -16.76 12.83 -7.40
N ASN A 63 -16.89 12.92 -6.07
CA ASN A 63 -18.11 12.61 -5.32
C ASN A 63 -18.84 13.89 -4.91
N ASN A 64 -18.81 14.93 -5.73
CA ASN A 64 -19.47 16.23 -5.50
C ASN A 64 -19.09 16.90 -4.17
N GLY A 65 -17.85 16.72 -3.72
CA GLY A 65 -17.36 17.31 -2.49
C GLY A 65 -17.85 16.63 -1.20
N VAL A 66 -18.48 15.46 -1.29
CA VAL A 66 -18.91 14.70 -0.11
C VAL A 66 -17.69 14.32 0.73
N PRO A 67 -17.64 14.68 2.03
CA PRO A 67 -16.53 14.34 2.90
C PRO A 67 -16.48 12.82 3.17
N MET A 68 -15.31 12.24 3.02
CA MET A 68 -15.04 10.83 3.37
C MET A 68 -13.56 10.63 3.71
N ARG A 69 -13.21 9.51 4.32
CA ARG A 69 -11.81 9.14 4.54
C ARG A 69 -11.12 8.92 3.21
N ALA A 70 -10.05 9.65 2.98
CA ALA A 70 -9.28 9.59 1.75
C ALA A 70 -7.82 9.99 1.98
N TRP A 71 -6.92 9.33 1.27
CA TRP A 71 -5.49 9.67 1.31
C TRP A 71 -5.20 10.93 0.49
N TYR A 72 -5.93 11.14 -0.61
CA TYR A 72 -5.84 12.31 -1.48
C TYR A 72 -7.16 12.53 -2.23
N ASP A 73 -7.39 13.73 -2.74
CA ASP A 73 -8.59 14.01 -3.54
C ASP A 73 -8.51 13.35 -4.92
N ILE A 74 -9.65 12.94 -5.44
CA ILE A 74 -9.82 12.42 -6.81
C ILE A 74 -10.53 13.49 -7.64
N LEU A 75 -9.74 14.14 -8.52
CA LEU A 75 -10.15 15.30 -9.29
C LEU A 75 -11.00 14.96 -10.53
N GLY A 76 -10.97 13.71 -11.00
CA GLY A 76 -11.70 13.33 -12.22
C GLY A 76 -11.60 11.85 -12.55
N MET A 77 -12.13 11.46 -13.74
CA MET A 77 -12.18 10.08 -14.20
C MET A 77 -10.92 9.62 -14.95
N ASP A 78 -10.12 10.55 -15.47
CA ASP A 78 -8.89 10.22 -16.19
C ASP A 78 -7.80 9.76 -15.21
N PHE A 79 -7.42 8.50 -15.26
CA PHE A 79 -6.40 7.91 -14.39
C PHE A 79 -5.03 8.58 -14.48
N ARG A 80 -4.75 9.32 -15.55
CA ARG A 80 -3.48 10.05 -15.73
C ARG A 80 -3.44 11.37 -14.97
N LEU A 81 -4.61 11.98 -14.71
CA LEU A 81 -4.73 13.33 -14.17
C LEU A 81 -5.61 13.40 -12.91
N ARG A 82 -6.15 12.26 -12.46
CA ARG A 82 -7.20 12.23 -11.42
C ARG A 82 -6.70 12.46 -10.00
N ALA A 83 -5.43 12.20 -9.74
CA ALA A 83 -4.90 12.30 -8.38
C ALA A 83 -4.45 13.73 -8.07
N ASP A 84 -4.86 14.23 -6.92
CA ASP A 84 -4.30 15.43 -6.32
C ASP A 84 -2.84 15.18 -5.91
N LYS A 85 -1.90 15.80 -6.60
CA LYS A 85 -0.45 15.60 -6.39
C LYS A 85 0.01 16.03 -5.00
N ASP A 86 -0.54 17.11 -4.49
CA ASP A 86 -0.19 17.64 -3.16
C ASP A 86 -0.75 16.74 -2.07
N GLY A 87 -1.98 16.24 -2.21
CA GLY A 87 -2.58 15.25 -1.34
C GLY A 87 -1.82 13.92 -1.33
N VAL A 88 -1.36 13.44 -2.50
CA VAL A 88 -0.48 12.26 -2.58
C VAL A 88 0.83 12.51 -1.82
N ALA A 89 1.46 13.67 -2.01
CA ALA A 89 2.70 14.00 -1.32
C ALA A 89 2.52 14.09 0.21
N ALA A 90 1.43 14.70 0.67
CA ALA A 90 1.08 14.76 2.10
C ALA A 90 0.85 13.35 2.69
N SER A 91 0.18 12.46 1.95
CA SER A 91 -0.05 11.07 2.38
C SER A 91 1.23 10.24 2.41
N VAL A 92 2.15 10.46 1.47
CA VAL A 92 3.49 9.85 1.50
C VAL A 92 4.27 10.31 2.73
N GLN A 93 4.16 11.59 3.10
CA GLN A 93 4.79 12.12 4.32
C GLN A 93 4.17 11.49 5.58
N ALA A 94 2.84 11.39 5.65
CA ALA A 94 2.14 10.74 6.76
C ALA A 94 2.52 9.26 6.91
N LEU A 95 2.62 8.52 5.79
CA LEU A 95 3.14 7.15 5.77
C LEU A 95 4.58 7.08 6.29
N GLY A 96 5.43 8.05 5.92
CA GLY A 96 6.79 8.16 6.43
C GLY A 96 6.83 8.28 7.96
N ALA A 97 5.95 9.08 8.54
CA ALA A 97 5.85 9.23 9.99
C ALA A 97 5.39 7.94 10.69
N LEU A 98 4.53 7.14 10.06
CA LEU A 98 4.14 5.82 10.59
C LEU A 98 5.33 4.84 10.59
N VAL A 99 6.10 4.82 9.51
CA VAL A 99 7.33 4.01 9.43
C VAL A 99 8.33 4.45 10.50
N ASP A 100 8.54 5.76 10.69
CA ASP A 100 9.43 6.29 11.71
C ASP A 100 8.97 5.91 13.13
N ALA A 101 7.66 5.86 13.37
CA ALA A 101 7.09 5.42 14.64
C ALA A 101 7.39 3.93 14.93
N GLU A 102 7.32 3.05 13.93
CA GLU A 102 7.66 1.65 14.10
C GLU A 102 9.17 1.44 14.29
N ILE A 103 10.01 2.21 13.59
CA ILE A 103 11.47 2.22 13.81
C ILE A 103 11.79 2.67 15.25
N ALA A 104 11.13 3.72 15.74
CA ALA A 104 11.30 4.20 17.11
C ALA A 104 10.85 3.18 18.18
N ARG A 105 9.97 2.21 17.82
CA ARG A 105 9.58 1.06 18.66
C ARG A 105 10.65 -0.04 18.69
N GLY A 106 11.63 0.00 17.81
CA GLY A 106 12.70 -0.97 17.68
C GLY A 106 12.56 -1.95 16.52
N ILE A 107 11.57 -1.78 15.64
CA ILE A 107 11.43 -2.58 14.42
C ILE A 107 12.29 -1.94 13.32
N PRO A 108 13.36 -2.60 12.84
CA PRO A 108 14.22 -2.02 11.79
C PRO A 108 13.45 -1.84 10.49
N ALA A 109 13.83 -0.84 9.69
CA ALA A 109 13.13 -0.50 8.45
C ALA A 109 13.07 -1.69 7.47
N GLU A 110 14.10 -2.52 7.44
CA GLU A 110 14.23 -3.75 6.64
C GLU A 110 13.22 -4.84 7.02
N ARG A 111 12.54 -4.68 8.17
CA ARG A 111 11.47 -5.56 8.66
C ARG A 111 10.10 -4.88 8.63
N ILE A 112 9.96 -3.77 7.90
CA ILE A 112 8.68 -3.10 7.69
C ILE A 112 8.20 -3.37 6.26
N LEU A 113 6.99 -3.92 6.16
CA LEU A 113 6.24 -4.09 4.92
C LEU A 113 5.19 -2.99 4.80
N LEU A 114 4.99 -2.49 3.58
CA LEU A 114 3.92 -1.56 3.28
C LEU A 114 2.86 -2.25 2.43
N ALA A 115 1.63 -2.25 2.90
CA ALA A 115 0.48 -2.79 2.19
C ALA A 115 -0.51 -1.68 1.87
N GLY A 116 -1.21 -1.80 0.75
CA GLY A 116 -2.26 -0.86 0.39
C GLY A 116 -3.21 -1.41 -0.64
N PHE A 117 -4.49 -1.14 -0.41
CA PHE A 117 -5.58 -1.46 -1.32
C PHE A 117 -6.05 -0.19 -2.03
N SER A 118 -6.27 -0.26 -3.34
CA SER A 118 -6.85 0.83 -4.11
C SER A 118 -6.07 2.14 -3.91
N GLN A 119 -6.67 3.19 -3.38
CA GLN A 119 -6.03 4.48 -3.09
C GLN A 119 -4.84 4.35 -2.14
N GLY A 120 -4.93 3.46 -1.12
CA GLY A 120 -3.81 3.17 -0.21
C GLY A 120 -2.61 2.56 -0.93
N GLY A 121 -2.86 1.68 -1.92
CA GLY A 121 -1.82 1.12 -2.79
C GLY A 121 -1.11 2.19 -3.62
N ALA A 122 -1.85 3.17 -4.14
CA ALA A 122 -1.30 4.30 -4.87
C ALA A 122 -0.32 5.13 -4.03
N VAL A 123 -0.62 5.30 -2.73
CA VAL A 123 0.27 6.00 -1.79
C VAL A 123 1.56 5.24 -1.54
N ILE A 124 1.49 3.91 -1.25
CA ILE A 124 2.71 3.12 -0.98
C ILE A 124 3.61 3.03 -2.21
N LEU A 125 3.04 2.89 -3.42
CA LEU A 125 3.82 2.89 -4.67
C LEU A 125 4.47 4.25 -4.91
N SER A 126 3.75 5.35 -4.64
CA SER A 126 4.30 6.71 -4.74
C SER A 126 5.42 6.98 -3.74
N ALA A 127 5.33 6.41 -2.53
CA ALA A 127 6.39 6.47 -1.53
C ALA A 127 7.65 5.73 -1.97
N ALA A 128 7.50 4.51 -2.49
CA ALA A 128 8.62 3.68 -2.93
C ALA A 128 9.46 4.30 -4.04
N LEU A 129 8.87 5.13 -4.91
CA LEU A 129 9.60 5.87 -5.94
C LEU A 129 10.52 6.96 -5.37
N ARG A 130 10.20 7.50 -4.21
CA ARG A 130 10.83 8.68 -3.61
C ARG A 130 11.76 8.36 -2.44
N TRP A 131 11.65 7.16 -1.87
CA TRP A 131 12.39 6.81 -0.66
C TRP A 131 13.72 6.14 -0.93
N THR A 132 14.67 6.42 -0.04
CA THR A 132 15.98 5.76 0.03
C THR A 132 16.09 4.81 1.22
N ARG A 133 15.13 4.88 2.18
CA ARG A 133 15.10 3.99 3.34
C ARG A 133 14.79 2.55 2.92
N PRO A 134 15.54 1.56 3.38
CA PRO A 134 15.25 0.17 3.08
C PRO A 134 13.94 -0.25 3.76
N ILE A 135 13.06 -0.91 3.00
CA ILE A 135 11.85 -1.57 3.52
C ILE A 135 11.79 -2.99 2.96
N ALA A 136 11.13 -3.89 3.69
CA ALA A 136 11.10 -5.32 3.36
C ALA A 136 10.38 -5.62 2.04
N GLY A 137 9.35 -4.86 1.70
CA GLY A 137 8.56 -5.07 0.49
C GLY A 137 7.27 -4.27 0.45
N LEU A 138 6.60 -4.35 -0.70
CA LEU A 138 5.31 -3.70 -0.96
C LEU A 138 4.25 -4.74 -1.31
N ILE A 139 3.04 -4.53 -0.81
CA ILE A 139 1.84 -5.32 -1.11
C ILE A 139 0.82 -4.35 -1.73
N ALA A 140 0.66 -4.41 -3.04
CA ALA A 140 -0.14 -3.48 -3.83
C ALA A 140 -1.36 -4.20 -4.42
N LEU A 141 -2.53 -4.03 -3.80
CA LEU A 141 -3.75 -4.75 -4.12
C LEU A 141 -4.76 -3.85 -4.82
N SER A 142 -5.28 -4.29 -5.98
CA SER A 142 -6.31 -3.59 -6.78
C SER A 142 -6.02 -2.09 -6.91
N THR A 143 -4.79 -1.74 -7.33
CA THR A 143 -4.27 -0.37 -7.30
C THR A 143 -3.58 0.06 -8.58
N TYR A 144 -3.16 1.30 -8.62
CA TYR A 144 -2.48 1.94 -9.74
C TYR A 144 -1.44 2.95 -9.23
N LEU A 145 -0.52 3.35 -10.11
CA LEU A 145 0.42 4.42 -9.82
C LEU A 145 -0.18 5.75 -10.32
N PRO A 146 -0.44 6.72 -9.42
CA PRO A 146 -0.85 8.05 -9.84
C PRO A 146 0.22 8.69 -10.73
N ASP A 147 -0.19 9.22 -11.87
CA ASP A 147 0.71 9.88 -12.82
C ASP A 147 1.91 9.01 -13.25
N LEU A 148 1.64 8.01 -14.10
CA LEU A 148 2.67 7.11 -14.66
C LEU A 148 3.83 7.87 -15.34
N GLN A 149 3.55 9.02 -15.97
CA GLN A 149 4.57 9.83 -16.64
C GLN A 149 5.52 10.49 -15.64
N ALA A 150 4.97 11.07 -14.56
CA ALA A 150 5.77 11.69 -13.52
C ALA A 150 6.48 10.65 -12.61
N ALA A 151 6.08 9.38 -12.66
CA ALA A 151 6.71 8.33 -11.88
C ALA A 151 8.20 8.14 -12.22
N ALA A 152 8.54 8.23 -13.50
CA ALA A 152 9.93 8.15 -13.96
C ALA A 152 10.77 9.33 -13.44
N ASP A 153 10.20 10.53 -13.46
CA ASP A 153 10.85 11.76 -12.99
C ASP A 153 10.95 11.85 -11.46
N ALA A 154 9.95 11.26 -10.77
CA ALA A 154 9.92 11.21 -9.30
C ALA A 154 10.92 10.19 -8.72
N ARG A 155 11.51 9.35 -9.55
CA ARG A 155 12.43 8.30 -9.13
C ARG A 155 13.72 8.90 -8.59
N VAL A 156 14.06 8.59 -7.35
CA VAL A 156 15.38 8.88 -6.78
C VAL A 156 16.41 7.91 -7.37
N ALA A 157 17.53 8.42 -7.88
CA ALA A 157 18.56 7.61 -8.57
C ALA A 157 19.08 6.47 -7.67
N ASP A 158 19.38 6.78 -6.41
CA ASP A 158 19.86 5.83 -5.40
C ASP A 158 18.72 5.26 -4.54
N GLY A 159 17.48 5.35 -5.02
CA GLY A 159 16.30 4.84 -4.33
C GLY A 159 16.30 3.31 -4.26
N ILE A 160 15.70 2.79 -3.18
CA ILE A 160 15.49 1.36 -3.01
C ILE A 160 14.56 0.79 -4.10
N ARG A 161 14.67 -0.51 -4.30
CA ARG A 161 13.77 -1.27 -5.19
C ARG A 161 13.27 -2.51 -4.42
N PRO A 162 12.42 -2.32 -3.40
CA PRO A 162 11.90 -3.44 -2.63
C PRO A 162 11.07 -4.36 -3.53
N PRO A 163 10.99 -5.65 -3.23
CA PRO A 163 10.11 -6.56 -3.95
C PRO A 163 8.65 -6.14 -3.75
N VAL A 164 7.86 -6.32 -4.81
CA VAL A 164 6.44 -5.95 -4.85
C VAL A 164 5.59 -7.19 -5.14
N PHE A 165 4.69 -7.52 -4.25
CA PHE A 165 3.52 -8.34 -4.56
C PHE A 165 2.44 -7.42 -5.12
N MET A 166 1.99 -7.66 -6.34
CA MET A 166 0.97 -6.86 -6.98
C MET A 166 -0.14 -7.77 -7.52
N ALA A 167 -1.38 -7.53 -7.10
CA ALA A 167 -2.54 -8.33 -7.47
C ALA A 167 -3.73 -7.45 -7.87
N HIS A 168 -4.55 -7.96 -8.80
CA HIS A 168 -5.66 -7.18 -9.36
C HIS A 168 -6.83 -8.05 -9.84
N GLY A 169 -8.05 -7.50 -9.77
CA GLY A 169 -9.25 -8.12 -10.32
C GLY A 169 -9.33 -7.98 -11.84
N GLN A 170 -9.59 -9.11 -12.54
CA GLN A 170 -9.77 -9.10 -14.00
C GLN A 170 -11.03 -8.34 -14.44
N HIS A 171 -12.02 -8.26 -13.54
CA HIS A 171 -13.32 -7.63 -13.77
C HIS A 171 -13.51 -6.39 -12.89
N ASP A 172 -12.41 -5.73 -12.48
CA ASP A 172 -12.44 -4.54 -11.63
C ASP A 172 -13.13 -3.37 -12.37
N PRO A 173 -14.31 -2.91 -11.90
CA PRO A 173 -15.03 -1.80 -12.51
C PRO A 173 -14.55 -0.43 -12.03
N VAL A 174 -13.73 -0.38 -10.98
CA VAL A 174 -13.23 0.87 -10.36
C VAL A 174 -11.90 1.27 -10.93
N ILE A 175 -10.96 0.31 -11.02
CA ILE A 175 -9.65 0.48 -11.64
C ILE A 175 -9.52 -0.59 -12.73
N PRO A 176 -9.67 -0.23 -14.02
CA PRO A 176 -9.55 -1.20 -15.10
C PRO A 176 -8.22 -1.96 -15.05
N LEU A 177 -8.25 -3.27 -15.32
CA LEU A 177 -7.06 -4.13 -15.31
C LEU A 177 -5.89 -3.55 -16.12
N ALA A 178 -6.18 -2.92 -17.26
CA ALA A 178 -5.16 -2.31 -18.11
C ALA A 178 -4.33 -1.25 -17.37
N VAL A 179 -4.96 -0.45 -16.49
CA VAL A 179 -4.28 0.58 -15.70
C VAL A 179 -3.29 -0.04 -14.70
N ALA A 180 -3.67 -1.15 -14.09
CA ALA A 180 -2.80 -1.88 -13.18
C ALA A 180 -1.65 -2.59 -13.93
N VAL A 181 -1.91 -3.14 -15.10
CA VAL A 181 -0.88 -3.74 -15.98
C VAL A 181 0.13 -2.67 -16.42
N ASP A 182 -0.32 -1.50 -16.84
CA ASP A 182 0.56 -0.38 -17.18
C ASP A 182 1.42 0.04 -15.99
N THR A 183 0.81 0.11 -14.81
CA THR A 183 1.54 0.39 -13.54
C THR A 183 2.64 -0.64 -13.29
N ALA A 184 2.32 -1.93 -13.38
CA ALA A 184 3.31 -3.01 -13.22
C ALA A 184 4.43 -2.93 -14.25
N GLY A 185 4.11 -2.58 -15.50
CA GLY A 185 5.07 -2.36 -16.58
C GLY A 185 6.05 -1.24 -16.29
N VAL A 186 5.54 -0.09 -15.86
CA VAL A 186 6.38 1.07 -15.47
C VAL A 186 7.28 0.71 -14.27
N LEU A 187 6.74 0.11 -13.21
CA LEU A 187 7.54 -0.28 -12.05
C LEU A 187 8.65 -1.28 -12.41
N LYS A 188 8.37 -2.27 -13.28
CA LYS A 188 9.40 -3.19 -13.81
C LYS A 188 10.49 -2.45 -14.57
N THR A 189 10.13 -1.51 -15.43
CA THR A 189 11.09 -0.66 -16.17
C THR A 189 11.96 0.17 -15.22
N LEU A 190 11.40 0.57 -14.07
CA LEU A 190 12.12 1.30 -13.01
C LEU A 190 12.96 0.38 -12.10
N GLY A 191 12.98 -0.93 -12.35
CA GLY A 191 13.83 -1.91 -11.68
C GLY A 191 13.22 -2.54 -10.43
N PHE A 192 11.90 -2.42 -10.19
CA PHE A 192 11.25 -3.11 -9.08
C PHE A 192 11.05 -4.60 -9.39
N PRO A 193 11.44 -5.53 -8.49
CA PRO A 193 11.09 -6.94 -8.61
C PRO A 193 9.60 -7.13 -8.33
N ILE A 194 8.80 -7.42 -9.37
CA ILE A 194 7.34 -7.54 -9.24
C ILE A 194 6.91 -9.00 -9.43
N GLN A 195 6.17 -9.51 -8.44
CA GLN A 195 5.35 -10.70 -8.57
C GLN A 195 3.91 -10.25 -8.86
N TRP A 196 3.45 -10.50 -10.09
CA TRP A 196 2.14 -10.07 -10.59
C TRP A 196 1.14 -11.20 -10.59
N HIS A 197 -0.08 -10.92 -10.09
CA HIS A 197 -1.23 -11.82 -10.10
C HIS A 197 -2.48 -11.13 -10.63
N ALA A 198 -3.35 -11.86 -11.31
CA ALA A 198 -4.66 -11.38 -11.73
C ALA A 198 -5.71 -12.47 -11.47
N TYR A 199 -6.80 -12.10 -10.80
CA TYR A 199 -7.84 -13.03 -10.35
C TYR A 199 -9.20 -12.70 -10.98
N PRO A 200 -10.10 -13.69 -11.17
CA PRO A 200 -11.44 -13.47 -11.73
C PRO A 200 -12.38 -12.83 -10.70
N MET A 201 -12.02 -11.65 -10.21
CA MET A 201 -12.76 -10.88 -9.21
C MET A 201 -12.94 -9.43 -9.65
N ALA A 202 -13.84 -8.71 -8.97
CA ALA A 202 -14.04 -7.27 -9.13
C ALA A 202 -13.00 -6.46 -8.31
N HIS A 203 -13.37 -5.26 -7.83
CA HIS A 203 -12.55 -4.42 -6.95
C HIS A 203 -12.58 -4.95 -5.51
N ALA A 204 -11.90 -6.05 -5.26
CA ALA A 204 -11.95 -6.80 -4.00
C ALA A 204 -10.65 -7.58 -3.78
N VAL A 205 -10.61 -8.37 -2.71
CA VAL A 205 -9.58 -9.37 -2.42
C VAL A 205 -10.26 -10.73 -2.37
N CYS A 206 -9.64 -11.80 -2.89
CA CYS A 206 -10.18 -13.16 -2.87
C CYS A 206 -9.26 -14.11 -2.08
N ALA A 207 -9.77 -15.30 -1.76
CA ALA A 207 -9.05 -16.30 -0.97
C ALA A 207 -7.76 -16.76 -1.65
N GLU A 208 -7.77 -16.92 -2.97
CA GLU A 208 -6.60 -17.32 -3.76
C GLU A 208 -5.52 -16.25 -3.74
N GLU A 209 -5.91 -14.96 -3.72
CA GLU A 209 -4.99 -13.84 -3.56
C GLU A 209 -4.34 -13.85 -2.18
N LEU A 210 -5.12 -14.09 -1.12
CA LEU A 210 -4.60 -14.20 0.25
C LEU A 210 -3.63 -15.37 0.41
N GLN A 211 -3.93 -16.51 -0.22
CA GLN A 211 -3.02 -17.66 -0.22
C GLN A 211 -1.69 -17.31 -0.90
N ALA A 212 -1.72 -16.70 -2.09
CA ALA A 212 -0.52 -16.30 -2.82
C ALA A 212 0.26 -15.20 -2.08
N LEU A 213 -0.44 -14.27 -1.43
CA LEU A 213 0.18 -13.25 -0.57
C LEU A 213 0.88 -13.91 0.64
N GLY A 214 0.24 -14.91 1.27
CA GLY A 214 0.85 -15.67 2.35
C GLY A 214 2.14 -16.38 1.92
N ASP A 215 2.16 -17.00 0.73
CA ASP A 215 3.36 -17.65 0.17
C ASP A 215 4.48 -16.63 -0.11
N TRP A 216 4.11 -15.44 -0.60
CA TRP A 216 5.06 -14.37 -0.81
C TRP A 216 5.64 -13.83 0.52
N LEU A 217 4.79 -13.70 1.54
CA LEU A 217 5.21 -13.28 2.88
C LEU A 217 6.15 -14.30 3.53
N ASP A 218 5.93 -15.61 3.37
CA ASP A 218 6.87 -16.64 3.84
C ASP A 218 8.29 -16.37 3.37
N ALA A 219 8.45 -16.08 2.09
CA ALA A 219 9.75 -15.80 1.51
C ALA A 219 10.39 -14.49 2.03
N ARG A 220 9.59 -13.54 2.49
CA ARG A 220 10.09 -12.25 3.05
C ARG A 220 10.46 -12.40 4.52
N LEU A 221 9.59 -13.05 5.30
CA LEU A 221 9.76 -13.22 6.73
C LEU A 221 10.88 -14.20 7.09
N ALA A 222 11.20 -15.15 6.20
CA ALA A 222 12.30 -16.11 6.37
C ALA A 222 13.68 -15.54 6.00
N ALA A 223 13.77 -14.43 5.28
CA ALA A 223 15.00 -13.87 4.72
C ALA A 223 15.71 -12.85 5.64
N ALA A 224 15.25 -12.67 6.88
CA ALA A 224 15.74 -11.62 7.81
C ALA A 224 16.53 -12.18 9.00
#